data_510ad17a05b81912fd38017fc7251ada
#
_entry.id   510ad17a05b81912fd38017fc7251ada
#
_cell.length_a   1.000
_cell.length_b   1.000
_cell.length_c   1.000
_cell.angle_alpha   90.00
_cell.angle_beta   90.00
_cell.angle_gamma   90.00
#
_symmetry.space_group_name_H-M   'P 1'
#
loop_
_entity.id
_entity.type
_entity.pdbx_description
1 polymer ?
#
loop_
_entity_poly.entity_id
_entity_poly.type
_entity_poly.pdbx_seq_one_letter_code
_entity_poly.pdbx_strand_id
1 'polypeptide(L)'
;MYGDREISSSYVREELRKGNMEAVNDMLGYAYTVRGKVEYGQQLGRKLGFPTLNVHPAKDKLLPPNGVYLDSVKIDGIWYNGIGNVGFKPTVSSDKRMLIESNLFDYSGNAYEKDVEIQLYHFKRPEQKFESVETMKAQIDQDIAYAKEFFRYHHKK
;
A
#
# COMPACT_ATOMS: atom_id res chain seq x y z
N MET A 1 22.81 4.05 -14.34
CA MET A 1 21.89 5.13 -14.76
C MET A 1 20.51 4.58 -15.03
N TYR A 2 19.51 5.34 -14.71
CA TYR A 2 18.13 4.99 -15.04
C TYR A 2 17.67 5.94 -16.15
N GLY A 3 17.38 5.40 -17.34
CA GLY A 3 17.19 6.22 -18.52
C GLY A 3 18.49 6.95 -18.84
N ASP A 4 18.43 8.27 -19.04
CA ASP A 4 19.59 9.11 -19.33
C ASP A 4 20.13 9.84 -18.10
N ARG A 5 19.63 9.48 -16.91
CA ARG A 5 20.00 10.17 -15.68
C ARG A 5 20.68 9.20 -14.72
N GLU A 6 21.71 9.69 -14.05
CA GLU A 6 22.42 8.92 -13.04
C GLU A 6 21.51 8.67 -11.83
N ILE A 7 21.52 7.42 -11.35
CA ILE A 7 20.73 7.05 -10.16
C ILE A 7 21.38 7.67 -8.93
N SER A 8 20.58 8.40 -8.15
CA SER A 8 21.01 9.03 -6.90
C SER A 8 19.87 8.98 -5.90
N SER A 9 20.19 9.22 -4.62
CA SER A 9 19.16 9.30 -3.59
C SER A 9 18.13 10.39 -3.91
N SER A 10 18.59 11.51 -4.47
CA SER A 10 17.69 12.60 -4.86
C SER A 10 16.74 12.18 -5.98
N TYR A 11 17.25 11.44 -6.96
CA TYR A 11 16.42 10.96 -8.07
C TYR A 11 15.37 9.97 -7.57
N VAL A 12 15.78 9.03 -6.71
CA VAL A 12 14.83 8.06 -6.13
C VAL A 12 13.74 8.78 -5.36
N ARG A 13 14.09 9.74 -4.51
CA ARG A 13 13.10 10.51 -3.74
C ARG A 13 12.16 11.32 -4.64
N GLU A 14 12.69 11.87 -5.72
CA GLU A 14 11.88 12.61 -6.68
C GLU A 14 10.82 11.72 -7.33
N GLU A 15 11.21 10.52 -7.76
CA GLU A 15 10.27 9.58 -8.37
C GLU A 15 9.28 9.02 -7.34
N LEU A 16 9.72 8.86 -6.10
CA LEU A 16 8.84 8.44 -5.02
C LEU A 16 7.74 9.49 -4.78
N ARG A 17 8.09 10.77 -4.80
CA ARG A 17 7.13 11.86 -4.62
C ARG A 17 6.09 11.92 -5.73
N LYS A 18 6.44 11.45 -6.92
CA LYS A 18 5.52 11.38 -8.05
C LYS A 18 4.62 10.14 -8.00
N GLY A 19 4.95 9.17 -7.14
CA GLY A 19 4.25 7.90 -7.09
C GLY A 19 4.68 6.93 -8.17
N ASN A 20 5.82 7.19 -8.82
CA ASN A 20 6.33 6.32 -9.88
C ASN A 20 7.07 5.13 -9.26
N MET A 21 6.29 4.17 -8.75
CA MET A 21 6.85 3.05 -8.00
C MET A 21 7.67 2.12 -8.88
N GLU A 22 7.32 1.98 -10.16
CA GLU A 22 8.10 1.17 -11.07
C GLU A 22 9.53 1.69 -11.20
N ALA A 23 9.67 3.01 -11.38
CA ALA A 23 11.00 3.62 -11.47
C ALA A 23 11.75 3.52 -10.14
N VAL A 24 11.07 3.76 -9.01
CA VAL A 24 11.68 3.64 -7.68
C VAL A 24 12.22 2.24 -7.48
N ASN A 25 11.41 1.23 -7.75
CA ASN A 25 11.78 -0.16 -7.54
C ASN A 25 12.90 -0.59 -8.47
N ASP A 26 12.86 -0.15 -9.73
CA ASP A 26 13.94 -0.43 -10.69
C ASP A 26 15.25 0.17 -10.23
N MET A 27 15.24 1.43 -9.79
CA MET A 27 16.46 2.09 -9.33
C MET A 27 17.03 1.48 -8.06
N LEU A 28 16.15 1.02 -7.16
CA LEU A 28 16.59 0.39 -5.92
C LEU A 28 17.07 -1.05 -6.14
N GLY A 29 16.58 -1.71 -7.18
CA GLY A 29 16.85 -3.12 -7.40
C GLY A 29 15.99 -4.04 -6.55
N TYR A 30 15.01 -3.49 -5.83
CA TYR A 30 14.06 -4.26 -5.02
C TYR A 30 12.80 -3.41 -4.83
N ALA A 31 11.69 -4.06 -4.44
CA ALA A 31 10.45 -3.34 -4.21
C ALA A 31 10.53 -2.46 -2.97
N TYR A 32 10.02 -1.23 -3.08
CA TYR A 32 10.02 -0.28 -1.96
C TYR A 32 9.24 -0.87 -0.80
N THR A 33 9.90 -0.97 0.35
CA THR A 33 9.39 -1.70 1.50
C THR A 33 9.14 -0.77 2.68
N VAL A 34 7.96 -0.89 3.28
CA VAL A 34 7.58 -0.17 4.50
C VAL A 34 7.33 -1.21 5.59
N ARG A 35 7.90 -1.00 6.75
CA ARG A 35 7.75 -1.90 7.89
C ARG A 35 6.96 -1.24 8.98
N GLY A 36 6.18 -2.02 9.70
CA GLY A 36 5.44 -1.52 10.84
C GLY A 36 4.66 -2.62 11.52
N LYS A 37 4.01 -2.24 12.61
CA LYS A 37 3.17 -3.15 13.39
C LYS A 37 1.71 -2.95 12.97
N VAL A 38 0.97 -4.03 12.87
CA VAL A 38 -0.46 -3.97 12.55
C VAL A 38 -1.21 -3.45 13.77
N GLU A 39 -2.02 -2.40 13.57
CA GLU A 39 -2.82 -1.78 14.63
C GLU A 39 -4.30 -1.89 14.29
N TYR A 40 -5.15 -1.75 15.28
CA TYR A 40 -6.58 -1.70 15.07
C TYR A 40 -6.97 -0.44 14.30
N GLY A 41 -7.90 -0.58 13.35
CA GLY A 41 -8.45 0.52 12.60
C GLY A 41 -9.96 0.49 12.65
N GLN A 42 -10.61 1.22 11.75
CA GLN A 42 -12.05 1.32 11.71
C GLN A 42 -12.78 0.06 11.23
N GLN A 43 -12.06 -0.91 10.73
CA GLN A 43 -12.62 -2.18 10.26
C GLN A 43 -13.70 -2.03 9.18
N LEU A 44 -13.67 -0.92 8.44
CA LEU A 44 -14.64 -0.70 7.37
C LEU A 44 -14.55 -1.79 6.30
N GLY A 45 -13.36 -2.27 6.02
CA GLY A 45 -13.15 -3.35 5.07
C GLY A 45 -13.84 -4.64 5.46
N ARG A 46 -13.99 -4.90 6.77
CA ARG A 46 -14.72 -6.07 7.26
C ARG A 46 -16.19 -6.01 6.87
N LYS A 47 -16.79 -4.83 7.00
CA LYS A 47 -18.18 -4.63 6.61
C LYS A 47 -18.39 -4.84 5.12
N LEU A 48 -17.34 -4.63 4.33
CA LEU A 48 -17.37 -4.83 2.89
C LEU A 48 -16.91 -6.23 2.46
N GLY A 49 -16.56 -7.09 3.43
CA GLY A 49 -16.11 -8.44 3.14
C GLY A 49 -14.62 -8.60 2.87
N PHE A 50 -13.81 -7.59 3.20
CA PHE A 50 -12.36 -7.64 2.97
C PHE A 50 -11.61 -7.55 4.30
N PRO A 51 -10.61 -8.42 4.55
CA PRO A 51 -9.71 -8.20 5.68
C PRO A 51 -8.83 -6.98 5.42
N THR A 52 -8.73 -6.10 6.41
CA THR A 52 -7.96 -4.86 6.30
C THR A 52 -6.93 -4.80 7.42
N LEU A 53 -5.69 -4.55 7.04
CA LEU A 53 -4.59 -4.34 7.99
C LEU A 53 -4.25 -2.86 8.02
N ASN A 54 -4.10 -2.30 9.21
CA ASN A 54 -3.72 -0.91 9.41
C ASN A 54 -2.30 -0.86 9.94
N VAL A 55 -1.39 -0.21 9.21
CA VAL A 55 0.02 -0.14 9.56
C VAL A 55 0.47 1.30 9.59
N HIS A 56 1.07 1.73 10.71
CA HIS A 56 1.69 3.05 10.81
C HIS A 56 3.19 2.88 10.58
N PRO A 57 3.74 3.44 9.50
CA PRO A 57 5.18 3.38 9.30
C PRO A 57 5.91 4.30 10.27
N ALA A 58 7.24 4.13 10.36
CA ALA A 58 8.07 5.00 11.16
C ALA A 58 7.94 6.45 10.69
N LYS A 59 8.03 7.40 11.61
CA LYS A 59 7.80 8.83 11.32
C LYS A 59 8.74 9.37 10.25
N ASP A 60 9.97 8.86 10.20
CA ASP A 60 10.98 9.31 9.24
C ASP A 60 10.94 8.56 7.91
N LYS A 61 10.04 7.60 7.77
CA LYS A 61 9.91 6.85 6.52
C LYS A 61 9.22 7.71 5.47
N LEU A 62 9.86 7.89 4.34
CA LEU A 62 9.25 8.59 3.21
C LEU A 62 8.22 7.69 2.57
N LEU A 63 7.05 8.25 2.31
CA LEU A 63 5.98 7.54 1.63
C LEU A 63 5.65 8.23 0.32
N PRO A 64 5.16 7.46 -0.68
CA PRO A 64 4.69 8.06 -1.92
C PRO A 64 3.38 8.83 -1.68
N PRO A 65 2.82 9.48 -2.70
CA PRO A 65 1.58 10.25 -2.55
C PRO A 65 0.43 9.43 -2.01
N ASN A 66 -0.51 10.09 -1.37
CA ASN A 66 -1.73 9.47 -0.89
C ASN A 66 -2.50 8.84 -2.05
N GLY A 67 -3.04 7.67 -1.83
CA GLY A 67 -3.80 6.97 -2.85
C GLY A 67 -3.76 5.48 -2.70
N VAL A 68 -4.23 4.79 -3.72
CA VAL A 68 -4.35 3.33 -3.74
C VAL A 68 -3.19 2.75 -4.54
N TYR A 69 -2.53 1.77 -3.94
CA TYR A 69 -1.37 1.08 -4.51
C TYR A 69 -1.62 -0.41 -4.56
N LEU A 70 -0.98 -1.06 -5.52
CA LEU A 70 -0.90 -2.51 -5.51
C LEU A 70 0.25 -2.88 -4.60
N ASP A 71 -0.02 -3.75 -3.64
CA ASP A 71 0.98 -4.10 -2.63
C ASP A 71 1.01 -5.59 -2.31
N SER A 72 2.02 -5.99 -1.55
CA SER A 72 2.09 -7.29 -0.90
C SER A 72 2.50 -7.07 0.54
N VAL A 73 1.99 -7.88 1.43
CA VAL A 73 2.32 -7.80 2.85
C VAL A 73 2.87 -9.14 3.30
N LYS A 74 4.03 -9.11 3.96
CA LYS A 74 4.65 -10.30 4.52
C LYS A 74 4.20 -10.47 5.96
N ILE A 75 3.51 -11.57 6.23
CA ILE A 75 3.00 -11.91 7.57
C ILE A 75 3.52 -13.29 7.91
N ASP A 76 4.24 -13.40 9.03
CA ASP A 76 4.81 -14.68 9.48
C ASP A 76 5.61 -15.39 8.38
N GLY A 77 6.36 -14.63 7.60
CA GLY A 77 7.21 -15.16 6.55
C GLY A 77 6.53 -15.45 5.22
N ILE A 78 5.23 -15.19 5.11
CA ILE A 78 4.45 -15.46 3.90
C ILE A 78 3.97 -14.15 3.28
N TRP A 79 4.14 -14.01 1.97
CA TRP A 79 3.69 -12.82 1.24
C TRP A 79 2.27 -13.00 0.72
N TYR A 80 1.42 -11.98 0.98
CA TYR A 80 0.04 -11.93 0.51
C TYR A 80 -0.14 -10.71 -0.37
N ASN A 81 -0.72 -10.88 -1.53
CA ASN A 81 -0.99 -9.77 -2.45
C ASN A 81 -2.25 -9.03 -2.03
N GLY A 82 -2.28 -7.72 -2.31
CA GLY A 82 -3.43 -6.92 -1.96
C GLY A 82 -3.41 -5.55 -2.59
N ILE A 83 -4.29 -4.69 -2.10
CA ILE A 83 -4.29 -3.28 -2.43
C ILE A 83 -4.11 -2.49 -1.13
N GLY A 84 -3.29 -1.45 -1.18
CA GLY A 84 -3.00 -0.62 -0.02
C GLY A 84 -3.40 0.82 -0.26
N ASN A 85 -4.00 1.45 0.74
CA ASN A 85 -4.34 2.85 0.70
C ASN A 85 -3.37 3.60 1.61
N VAL A 86 -2.56 4.48 1.01
CA VAL A 86 -1.63 5.33 1.73
C VAL A 86 -2.33 6.67 2.00
N GLY A 87 -2.37 7.08 3.26
CA GLY A 87 -3.01 8.34 3.60
C GLY A 87 -2.73 8.76 5.02
N PHE A 88 -3.29 9.92 5.37
CA PHE A 88 -3.27 10.41 6.74
C PHE A 88 -4.54 9.97 7.45
N LYS A 89 -4.40 9.63 8.71
CA LYS A 89 -5.58 9.41 9.55
C LYS A 89 -5.48 10.32 10.76
N PRO A 90 -6.49 11.17 11.02
CA PRO A 90 -6.48 11.99 12.23
C PRO A 90 -6.53 11.09 13.45
N THR A 91 -5.67 11.37 14.40
CA THR A 91 -5.70 10.69 15.69
C THR A 91 -6.35 11.60 16.72
N VAL A 92 -6.69 11.02 17.88
CA VAL A 92 -7.32 11.76 18.97
C VAL A 92 -6.41 12.88 19.48
N SER A 93 -5.12 12.78 19.28
CA SER A 93 -4.10 13.73 19.77
C SER A 93 -3.74 14.82 18.77
N SER A 94 -4.54 15.07 17.77
CA SER A 94 -4.30 16.06 16.71
C SER A 94 -3.05 15.82 15.87
N ASP A 95 -2.25 14.82 16.16
CA ASP A 95 -1.09 14.46 15.35
C ASP A 95 -1.56 13.73 14.09
N LYS A 96 -1.11 14.22 12.94
CA LYS A 96 -1.38 13.54 11.67
C LYS A 96 -0.34 12.45 11.48
N ARG A 97 -0.79 11.20 11.46
CA ARG A 97 0.08 10.07 11.19
C ARG A 97 -0.26 9.46 9.85
N MET A 98 0.78 9.14 9.09
CA MET A 98 0.59 8.37 7.87
C MET A 98 0.14 6.96 8.23
N LEU A 99 -0.75 6.43 7.42
CA LEU A 99 -1.32 5.10 7.60
C LEU A 99 -1.38 4.38 6.27
N ILE A 100 -1.02 3.11 6.27
CA ILE A 100 -1.26 2.24 5.12
C ILE A 100 -2.32 1.24 5.54
N GLU A 101 -3.48 1.29 4.87
CA GLU A 101 -4.55 0.32 5.06
C GLU A 101 -4.47 -0.68 3.90
N SER A 102 -4.18 -1.93 4.20
CA SER A 102 -4.00 -2.94 3.17
C SER A 102 -5.10 -3.98 3.21
N ASN A 103 -5.74 -4.22 2.07
CA ASN A 103 -6.74 -5.27 1.89
C ASN A 103 -6.08 -6.43 1.18
N LEU A 104 -5.98 -7.58 1.86
CA LEU A 104 -5.29 -8.75 1.34
C LEU A 104 -6.28 -9.73 0.72
N PHE A 105 -5.90 -10.32 -0.42
CA PHE A 105 -6.83 -11.16 -1.19
C PHE A 105 -7.04 -12.54 -0.58
N ASP A 106 -5.96 -13.18 -0.14
CA ASP A 106 -6.00 -14.58 0.28
C ASP A 106 -5.60 -14.80 1.74
N TYR A 107 -5.65 -13.74 2.54
CA TYR A 107 -5.28 -13.84 3.94
C TYR A 107 -6.53 -13.98 4.79
N SER A 108 -6.52 -14.98 5.67
CA SER A 108 -7.54 -15.11 6.71
C SER A 108 -6.79 -15.32 8.03
N GLY A 109 -7.17 -14.56 9.03
CA GLY A 109 -6.50 -14.62 10.32
C GLY A 109 -6.46 -13.28 10.99
N ASN A 110 -5.72 -13.19 12.08
CA ASN A 110 -5.58 -11.96 12.83
C ASN A 110 -4.10 -11.57 12.91
N ALA A 111 -3.74 -10.51 12.22
CA ALA A 111 -2.37 -10.00 12.21
C ALA A 111 -2.15 -8.89 13.22
N TYR A 112 -3.13 -8.57 14.05
CA TYR A 112 -3.02 -7.49 15.02
C TYR A 112 -1.79 -7.67 15.91
N GLU A 113 -1.04 -6.60 16.07
CA GLU A 113 0.22 -6.51 16.81
C GLU A 113 1.40 -7.27 16.19
N LYS A 114 1.22 -7.90 15.04
CA LYS A 114 2.35 -8.52 14.34
C LYS A 114 3.15 -7.47 13.58
N ASP A 115 4.44 -7.68 13.49
CA ASP A 115 5.30 -6.85 12.64
C ASP A 115 5.22 -7.38 11.22
N VAL A 116 4.98 -6.48 10.26
CA VAL A 116 4.82 -6.85 8.86
C VAL A 116 5.70 -5.98 7.97
N GLU A 117 5.92 -6.45 6.75
CA GLU A 117 6.60 -5.69 5.71
C GLU A 117 5.63 -5.53 4.56
N ILE A 118 5.54 -4.29 4.04
CA ILE A 118 4.67 -3.96 2.92
C ILE A 118 5.54 -3.55 1.75
N GLN A 119 5.38 -4.20 0.60
CA GLN A 119 6.03 -3.81 -0.64
C GLN A 119 5.03 -3.14 -1.55
N LEU A 120 5.39 -1.95 -2.08
CA LEU A 120 4.53 -1.16 -2.96
C LEU A 120 5.04 -1.30 -4.39
N TYR A 121 4.16 -1.66 -5.32
CA TYR A 121 4.55 -1.98 -6.70
C TYR A 121 4.05 -0.97 -7.72
N HIS A 122 2.85 -0.42 -7.53
CA HIS A 122 2.20 0.40 -8.55
C HIS A 122 1.18 1.34 -7.94
N PHE A 123 1.20 2.60 -8.38
CA PHE A 123 0.20 3.60 -7.98
C PHE A 123 -1.01 3.45 -8.88
N LYS A 124 -2.13 3.01 -8.31
CA LYS A 124 -3.35 2.75 -9.08
C LYS A 124 -4.18 4.01 -9.29
N ARG A 125 -4.38 4.81 -8.25
CA ARG A 125 -5.19 6.02 -8.32
C ARG A 125 -5.04 6.85 -7.04
N PRO A 126 -5.33 8.17 -7.12
CA PRO A 126 -5.34 8.99 -5.90
C PRO A 126 -6.54 8.64 -5.02
N GLU A 127 -6.54 9.17 -3.80
CA GLU A 127 -7.67 9.01 -2.90
C GLU A 127 -8.92 9.61 -3.52
N GLN A 128 -10.07 9.01 -3.22
CA GLN A 128 -11.34 9.38 -3.80
C GLN A 128 -12.41 9.37 -2.73
N LYS A 129 -13.28 10.38 -2.76
CA LYS A 129 -14.46 10.40 -1.89
C LYS A 129 -15.61 9.74 -2.61
N PHE A 130 -16.42 9.01 -1.86
CA PHE A 130 -17.56 8.28 -2.42
C PHE A 130 -18.86 8.80 -1.83
N GLU A 131 -19.88 8.85 -2.66
CA GLU A 131 -21.21 9.32 -2.26
C GLU A 131 -21.95 8.28 -1.41
N SER A 132 -21.60 7.00 -1.57
CA SER A 132 -22.28 5.93 -0.86
C SER A 132 -21.33 4.76 -0.65
N VAL A 133 -21.73 3.84 0.23
CA VAL A 133 -20.98 2.60 0.45
C VAL A 133 -20.98 1.74 -0.81
N GLU A 134 -22.08 1.73 -1.54
CA GLU A 134 -22.20 0.96 -2.79
C GLU A 134 -21.22 1.45 -3.85
N THR A 135 -21.08 2.77 -4.00
CA THR A 135 -20.12 3.35 -4.95
C THR A 135 -18.69 3.00 -4.54
N MET A 136 -18.39 3.10 -3.26
CA MET A 136 -17.07 2.75 -2.72
C MET A 136 -16.75 1.29 -2.97
N LYS A 137 -17.72 0.41 -2.70
CA LYS A 137 -17.52 -1.03 -2.90
C LYS A 137 -17.28 -1.36 -4.37
N ALA A 138 -18.03 -0.72 -5.27
CA ALA A 138 -17.85 -0.93 -6.70
C ALA A 138 -16.44 -0.54 -7.15
N GLN A 139 -15.92 0.58 -6.65
CA GLN A 139 -14.57 1.01 -6.98
C GLN A 139 -13.53 0.06 -6.40
N ILE A 140 -13.72 -0.39 -5.17
CA ILE A 140 -12.79 -1.35 -4.55
C ILE A 140 -12.79 -2.67 -5.33
N ASP A 141 -13.95 -3.14 -5.78
CA ASP A 141 -14.03 -4.35 -6.59
C ASP A 141 -13.24 -4.19 -7.89
N GLN A 142 -13.30 -3.02 -8.52
CA GLN A 142 -12.51 -2.72 -9.71
C GLN A 142 -11.02 -2.71 -9.40
N ASP A 143 -10.63 -2.10 -8.28
CA ASP A 143 -9.24 -2.05 -7.86
C ASP A 143 -8.70 -3.47 -7.62
N ILE A 144 -9.49 -4.32 -6.99
CA ILE A 144 -9.11 -5.71 -6.72
C ILE A 144 -8.95 -6.49 -8.02
N ALA A 145 -9.88 -6.33 -8.95
CA ALA A 145 -9.81 -7.00 -10.25
C ALA A 145 -8.55 -6.57 -11.01
N TYR A 146 -8.25 -5.28 -11.01
CA TYR A 146 -7.04 -4.75 -11.62
C TYR A 146 -5.79 -5.34 -10.97
N ALA A 147 -5.77 -5.38 -9.64
CA ALA A 147 -4.63 -5.87 -8.89
C ALA A 147 -4.39 -7.36 -9.15
N LYS A 148 -5.43 -8.16 -9.16
CA LYS A 148 -5.31 -9.59 -9.44
C LYS A 148 -4.73 -9.84 -10.83
N GLU A 149 -5.16 -9.04 -11.81
CA GLU A 149 -4.62 -9.12 -13.16
C GLU A 149 -3.14 -8.72 -13.18
N PHE A 150 -2.79 -7.64 -12.48
CA PHE A 150 -1.41 -7.18 -12.38
C PHE A 150 -0.50 -8.28 -11.81
N PHE A 151 -0.91 -8.88 -10.68
CA PHE A 151 -0.10 -9.90 -10.02
C PHE A 151 0.00 -11.17 -10.84
N ARG A 152 -1.00 -11.47 -11.63
CA ARG A 152 -0.99 -12.62 -12.53
C ARG A 152 0.13 -12.49 -13.57
N TYR A 153 0.36 -11.29 -14.09
CA TYR A 153 1.41 -11.04 -15.08
C TYR A 153 2.78 -10.83 -14.48
N HIS A 154 2.85 -10.30 -13.25
CA HIS A 154 4.12 -9.91 -12.63
C HIS A 154 4.55 -10.85 -11.51
N HIS A 155 3.84 -11.94 -11.31
CA HIS A 155 4.03 -12.80 -10.15
C HIS A 155 5.16 -13.80 -10.29
N LYS A 156 5.62 -14.06 -11.47
CA LYS A 156 6.61 -15.11 -11.71
C LYS A 156 8.02 -14.63 -11.50
N LYS A 157 8.54 -14.91 -10.35
CA LYS A 157 9.94 -14.62 -10.04
C LYS A 157 10.53 -15.69 -9.17
#